data_5637b0649f2626d60ac57463df0524d6
#
_entry.id   5637b0649f2626d60ac57463df0524d6
#
_cell.length_a   1.000
_cell.length_b   1.000
_cell.length_c   1.000
_cell.angle_alpha   90.00
_cell.angle_beta   90.00
_cell.angle_gamma   90.00
#
_symmetry.space_group_name_H-M   'P 1'
#
loop_
_entity.id
_entity.type
_entity.pdbx_description
1 polymer ?
#
loop_
_entity_poly.entity_id
_entity_poly.type
_entity_poly.pdbx_seq_one_letter_code
_entity_poly.pdbx_strand_id
1 'polypeptide(L)'
;GASAALQISNIPFNGPIAGVRIGCIDGKLVANPTAMEGSELDMFIVGRKVTPGTGGKPYDVNLVMLEGGAQELGEEEIVQGINLALETMRPVIDLQDEMQKAIGKAKRAFTPPAVDEALHRKISDLVKEGFQEAYRIPEKLDRYARLREVREKAVETLCKDDPSLKPLVEHVIEKIDRGVLRSMILTEQRRIGGRAYDEIRPIHCEVGLLPRTHGSALFTRGETQALVT
;
A
#
# COMPACT_ATOMS: atom_id res chain seq x y z
N GLY A 1 3.61 14.23 16.46
CA GLY A 1 3.94 15.62 16.14
C GLY A 1 3.31 16.06 14.81
N ALA A 2 3.78 15.54 13.64
CA ALA A 2 3.34 15.99 12.31
C ALA A 2 1.82 15.86 12.09
N SER A 3 1.21 14.74 12.48
CA SER A 3 -0.24 14.54 12.38
C SER A 3 -1.00 15.57 13.22
N ALA A 4 -0.58 15.83 14.47
CA ALA A 4 -1.22 16.83 15.32
C ALA A 4 -1.09 18.25 14.73
N ALA A 5 0.06 18.60 14.18
CA ALA A 5 0.27 19.89 13.51
C ALA A 5 -0.66 20.05 12.28
N LEU A 6 -0.79 19.01 11.46
CA LEU A 6 -1.73 19.00 10.36
C LEU A 6 -3.19 19.08 10.86
N GLN A 7 -3.52 18.36 11.94
CA GLN A 7 -4.86 18.32 12.50
C GLN A 7 -5.32 19.71 12.98
N ILE A 8 -4.47 20.47 13.66
CA ILE A 8 -4.81 21.82 14.16
C ILE A 8 -4.64 22.94 13.12
N SER A 9 -3.95 22.68 12.01
CA SER A 9 -3.72 23.66 10.93
C SER A 9 -4.99 23.89 10.09
N ASN A 10 -4.92 24.85 9.17
CA ASN A 10 -5.96 25.09 8.16
C ASN A 10 -5.80 24.21 6.91
N ILE A 11 -4.81 23.32 6.86
CA ILE A 11 -4.58 22.42 5.72
C ILE A 11 -5.68 21.34 5.72
N PRO A 12 -6.32 21.04 4.57
CA PRO A 12 -7.22 19.91 4.44
C PRO A 12 -6.50 18.61 4.81
N PHE A 13 -7.04 17.89 5.79
CA PHE A 13 -6.43 16.67 6.33
C PHE A 13 -7.52 15.68 6.73
N ASN A 14 -7.47 14.46 6.18
CA ASN A 14 -8.50 13.45 6.34
C ASN A 14 -8.29 12.60 7.61
N GLY A 15 -8.24 13.27 8.74
CA GLY A 15 -8.23 12.65 10.05
C GLY A 15 -6.84 12.38 10.60
N PRO A 16 -6.75 12.22 11.92
CA PRO A 16 -5.50 12.00 12.59
C PRO A 16 -4.92 10.63 12.30
N ILE A 17 -3.59 10.58 12.33
CA ILE A 17 -2.75 9.38 12.23
C ILE A 17 -1.99 9.26 13.56
N ALA A 18 -1.86 8.04 14.06
CA ALA A 18 -1.00 7.73 15.20
C ALA A 18 -0.04 6.58 14.85
N GLY A 19 1.12 6.58 15.48
CA GLY A 19 2.11 5.51 15.36
C GLY A 19 2.51 5.02 16.74
N VAL A 20 2.70 3.71 16.87
CA VAL A 20 3.07 3.01 18.11
C VAL A 20 4.15 1.99 17.80
N ARG A 21 5.16 1.89 18.64
CA ARG A 21 6.17 0.84 18.61
C ARG A 21 5.75 -0.27 19.55
N ILE A 22 5.79 -1.51 19.10
CA ILE A 22 5.49 -2.69 19.92
C ILE A 22 6.77 -3.50 20.08
N GLY A 23 7.09 -3.82 21.32
CA GLY A 23 8.11 -4.79 21.69
C GLY A 23 7.51 -6.02 22.33
N CYS A 24 8.29 -7.10 22.42
CA CYS A 24 8.01 -8.27 23.23
C CYS A 24 9.19 -8.46 24.20
N ILE A 25 8.95 -8.25 25.49
CA ILE A 25 9.97 -8.30 26.54
C ILE A 25 9.53 -9.37 27.56
N ASP A 26 10.36 -10.35 27.79
CA ASP A 26 10.04 -11.49 28.66
C ASP A 26 8.70 -12.16 28.32
N GLY A 27 8.45 -12.34 27.02
CA GLY A 27 7.21 -12.94 26.48
C GLY A 27 5.96 -12.06 26.64
N LYS A 28 6.10 -10.76 26.94
CA LYS A 28 4.99 -9.83 27.10
C LYS A 28 5.06 -8.72 26.04
N LEU A 29 3.95 -8.49 25.38
CA LEU A 29 3.80 -7.40 24.44
C LEU A 29 3.71 -6.06 25.18
N VAL A 30 4.54 -5.11 24.79
CA VAL A 30 4.64 -3.79 25.41
C VAL A 30 4.53 -2.73 24.33
N ALA A 31 3.62 -1.78 24.53
CA ALA A 31 3.48 -0.61 23.66
C ALA A 31 4.41 0.51 24.09
N ASN A 32 5.13 1.10 23.14
CA ASN A 32 6.12 2.15 23.34
C ASN A 32 7.13 1.85 24.46
N PRO A 33 7.83 0.71 24.41
CA PRO A 33 8.78 0.35 25.44
C PRO A 33 9.89 1.42 25.53
N THR A 34 10.34 1.71 26.74
CA THR A 34 11.41 2.71 26.99
C THR A 34 12.79 2.19 26.58
N ALA A 35 12.96 0.87 26.53
CA ALA A 35 14.15 0.19 26.04
C ALA A 35 13.73 -1.02 25.20
N MET A 36 14.50 -1.31 24.17
CA MET A 36 14.29 -2.47 23.27
C MET A 36 15.31 -3.58 23.51
N GLU A 37 16.20 -3.40 24.48
CA GLU A 37 17.19 -4.41 24.83
C GLU A 37 16.51 -5.70 25.31
N GLY A 38 16.85 -6.84 24.70
CA GLY A 38 16.21 -8.11 24.98
C GLY A 38 14.82 -8.31 24.38
N SER A 39 14.31 -7.37 23.58
CA SER A 39 13.02 -7.53 22.93
C SER A 39 13.10 -8.53 21.76
N GLU A 40 12.21 -9.52 21.77
CA GLU A 40 12.04 -10.49 20.68
C GLU A 40 11.21 -9.94 19.51
N LEU A 41 10.56 -8.78 19.69
CA LEU A 41 9.76 -8.07 18.68
C LEU A 41 10.17 -6.61 18.65
N ASP A 42 10.36 -6.09 17.43
CA ASP A 42 10.47 -4.66 17.19
C ASP A 42 9.57 -4.31 16.01
N MET A 43 8.38 -3.80 16.28
CA MET A 43 7.37 -3.56 15.26
C MET A 43 6.83 -2.13 15.40
N PHE A 44 6.96 -1.33 14.33
CA PHE A 44 6.39 0.01 14.24
C PHE A 44 5.11 -0.02 13.43
N ILE A 45 4.02 0.39 14.04
CA ILE A 45 2.69 0.31 13.45
C ILE A 45 2.08 1.70 13.39
N VAL A 46 1.52 2.05 12.22
CA VAL A 46 0.81 3.31 12.00
C VAL A 46 -0.63 3.03 11.63
N GLY A 47 -1.54 3.70 12.30
CA GLY A 47 -2.97 3.62 12.06
C GLY A 47 -3.60 4.98 11.77
N ARG A 48 -4.72 4.96 11.06
CA ARG A 48 -5.53 6.14 10.71
C ARG A 48 -6.94 5.97 11.21
N LYS A 49 -7.52 7.05 11.74
CA LYS A 49 -8.95 7.14 12.05
C LYS A 49 -9.81 7.02 10.79
N VAL A 50 -10.85 6.19 10.84
CA VAL A 50 -11.85 6.03 9.80
C VAL A 50 -13.24 6.12 10.41
N THR A 51 -14.06 7.03 9.92
CA THR A 51 -15.46 7.26 10.36
C THR A 51 -16.43 7.01 9.22
N PRO A 52 -17.61 6.42 9.45
CA PRO A 52 -18.00 5.81 10.71
C PRO A 52 -17.23 4.52 10.99
N GLY A 53 -17.14 4.13 12.26
CA GLY A 53 -16.59 2.84 12.66
C GLY A 53 -17.57 1.70 12.40
N THR A 54 -17.07 0.46 12.44
CA THR A 54 -17.86 -0.76 12.32
C THR A 54 -18.50 -1.15 13.66
N GLY A 55 -19.60 -1.90 13.63
CA GLY A 55 -20.22 -2.44 14.84
C GLY A 55 -20.73 -1.37 15.82
N GLY A 56 -21.14 -0.20 15.34
CA GLY A 56 -21.66 0.89 16.19
C GLY A 56 -20.58 1.73 16.89
N LYS A 57 -19.32 1.49 16.61
CA LYS A 57 -18.20 2.32 17.11
C LYS A 57 -18.21 3.70 16.44
N PRO A 58 -17.80 4.77 17.15
CA PRO A 58 -17.72 6.11 16.56
C PRO A 58 -16.69 6.18 15.42
N TYR A 59 -15.64 5.40 15.51
CA TYR A 59 -14.62 5.24 14.47
C TYR A 59 -13.84 3.93 14.64
N ASP A 60 -13.19 3.51 13.58
CA ASP A 60 -12.15 2.48 13.59
C ASP A 60 -10.76 3.09 13.40
N VAL A 61 -9.75 2.36 13.84
CA VAL A 61 -8.34 2.65 13.52
C VAL A 61 -7.89 1.62 12.50
N ASN A 62 -7.72 2.05 11.26
CA ASN A 62 -7.25 1.18 10.19
C ASN A 62 -5.73 1.21 10.07
N LEU A 63 -5.14 0.05 9.94
CA LEU A 63 -3.71 -0.12 9.67
C LEU A 63 -3.31 0.58 8.37
N VAL A 64 -2.31 1.44 8.42
CA VAL A 64 -1.74 2.17 7.27
C VAL A 64 -0.35 1.67 6.93
N MET A 65 0.47 1.42 7.94
CA MET A 65 1.84 0.96 7.78
C MET A 65 2.20 -0.01 8.91
N LEU A 66 2.96 -1.03 8.56
CA LEU A 66 3.58 -1.94 9.49
C LEU A 66 5.00 -2.21 9.00
N GLU A 67 5.97 -2.02 9.87
CA GLU A 67 7.37 -2.33 9.62
C GLU A 67 7.95 -2.95 10.89
N GLY A 68 8.78 -3.96 10.76
CA GLY A 68 9.42 -4.55 11.93
C GLY A 68 10.12 -5.86 11.63
N GLY A 69 10.71 -6.41 12.68
CA GLY A 69 11.34 -7.71 12.73
C GLY A 69 11.01 -8.44 14.02
N ALA A 70 11.06 -9.75 13.97
CA ALA A 70 10.85 -10.62 15.12
C ALA A 70 11.90 -11.73 15.15
N GLN A 71 12.21 -12.24 16.35
CA GLN A 71 13.07 -13.38 16.59
C GLN A 71 12.20 -14.61 16.77
N GLU A 72 11.76 -15.20 15.63
CA GLU A 72 10.99 -16.45 15.57
C GLU A 72 9.69 -16.48 16.40
N LEU A 73 9.04 -15.31 16.60
CA LEU A 73 7.70 -15.25 17.19
C LEU A 73 6.66 -15.81 16.23
N GLY A 74 5.62 -16.45 16.79
CA GLY A 74 4.51 -16.98 16.01
C GLY A 74 3.59 -15.89 15.44
N GLU A 75 2.80 -16.26 14.45
CA GLU A 75 1.87 -15.34 13.80
C GLU A 75 0.80 -14.80 14.75
N GLU A 76 0.40 -15.59 15.76
CA GLU A 76 -0.59 -15.17 16.75
C GLU A 76 -0.07 -14.02 17.61
N GLU A 77 1.18 -14.07 18.08
CA GLU A 77 1.83 -13.02 18.84
C GLU A 77 1.97 -11.74 18.00
N ILE A 78 2.31 -11.87 16.71
CA ILE A 78 2.37 -10.73 15.78
C ILE A 78 0.98 -10.08 15.65
N VAL A 79 -0.07 -10.86 15.45
CA VAL A 79 -1.46 -10.34 15.35
C VAL A 79 -1.90 -9.67 16.65
N GLN A 80 -1.56 -10.25 17.81
CA GLN A 80 -1.83 -9.64 19.12
C GLN A 80 -1.09 -8.31 19.27
N GLY A 81 0.16 -8.21 18.81
CA GLY A 81 0.93 -6.98 18.78
C GLY A 81 0.29 -5.89 17.92
N ILE A 82 -0.22 -6.26 16.75
CA ILE A 82 -0.97 -5.34 15.88
C ILE A 82 -2.24 -4.83 16.58
N ASN A 83 -3.02 -5.71 17.19
CA ASN A 83 -4.23 -5.33 17.90
C ASN A 83 -3.93 -4.41 19.08
N LEU A 84 -2.90 -4.72 19.88
CA LEU A 84 -2.44 -3.86 20.97
C LEU A 84 -2.05 -2.45 20.46
N ALA A 85 -1.35 -2.36 19.34
CA ALA A 85 -0.99 -1.09 18.74
C ALA A 85 -2.21 -0.27 18.33
N LEU A 86 -3.18 -0.90 17.64
CA LEU A 86 -4.39 -0.22 17.19
C LEU A 86 -5.23 0.32 18.37
N GLU A 87 -5.33 -0.44 19.46
CA GLU A 87 -6.02 0.04 20.67
C GLU A 87 -5.20 1.16 21.37
N THR A 88 -3.88 1.04 21.45
CA THR A 88 -3.00 2.07 22.04
C THR A 88 -3.03 3.39 21.26
N MET A 89 -3.32 3.34 19.96
CA MET A 89 -3.45 4.55 19.13
C MET A 89 -4.71 5.36 19.42
N ARG A 90 -5.78 4.75 19.95
CA ARG A 90 -7.07 5.44 20.17
C ARG A 90 -6.93 6.69 21.02
N PRO A 91 -6.36 6.67 22.23
CA PRO A 91 -6.23 7.88 23.05
C PRO A 91 -5.36 8.94 22.37
N VAL A 92 -4.36 8.54 21.57
CA VAL A 92 -3.54 9.50 20.82
C VAL A 92 -4.33 10.18 19.69
N ILE A 93 -5.23 9.46 19.08
CA ILE A 93 -6.15 9.97 18.04
C ILE A 93 -7.18 10.92 18.69
N ASP A 94 -7.79 10.50 19.79
CA ASP A 94 -8.79 11.30 20.51
C ASP A 94 -8.19 12.61 20.99
N LEU A 95 -6.98 12.59 21.54
CA LEU A 95 -6.24 13.80 21.93
C LEU A 95 -6.05 14.78 20.77
N GLN A 96 -5.74 14.29 19.57
CA GLN A 96 -5.60 15.14 18.38
C GLN A 96 -6.94 15.78 17.97
N ASP A 97 -8.05 15.06 18.12
CA ASP A 97 -9.38 15.61 17.89
C ASP A 97 -9.76 16.67 18.95
N GLU A 98 -9.40 16.46 20.21
CA GLU A 98 -9.56 17.46 21.27
C GLU A 98 -8.73 18.72 21.00
N MET A 99 -7.45 18.56 20.60
CA MET A 99 -6.61 19.68 20.18
C MET A 99 -7.22 20.46 19.02
N GLN A 100 -7.78 19.75 18.01
CA GLN A 100 -8.45 20.40 16.88
C GLN A 100 -9.66 21.24 17.37
N LYS A 101 -10.45 20.72 18.29
CA LYS A 101 -11.60 21.44 18.85
C LYS A 101 -11.20 22.66 19.69
N ALA A 102 -10.11 22.53 20.45
CA ALA A 102 -9.67 23.58 21.40
C ALA A 102 -8.94 24.74 20.70
N ILE A 103 -8.02 24.44 19.76
CA ILE A 103 -7.12 25.42 19.16
C ILE A 103 -7.00 25.30 17.63
N GLY A 104 -7.75 24.39 17.02
CA GLY A 104 -7.65 24.14 15.58
C GLY A 104 -8.21 25.30 14.74
N LYS A 105 -7.59 25.51 13.59
CA LYS A 105 -8.07 26.45 12.58
C LYS A 105 -9.10 25.80 11.67
N ALA A 106 -10.03 26.59 11.14
CA ALA A 106 -10.95 26.15 10.10
C ALA A 106 -10.15 25.66 8.88
N LYS A 107 -10.51 24.49 8.36
CA LYS A 107 -9.85 23.91 7.17
C LYS A 107 -10.17 24.74 5.94
N ARG A 108 -9.16 24.97 5.09
CA ARG A 108 -9.37 25.58 3.77
C ARG A 108 -10.26 24.67 2.92
N ALA A 109 -11.21 25.26 2.21
CA ALA A 109 -11.97 24.53 1.22
C ALA A 109 -11.01 23.98 0.13
N PHE A 110 -11.18 22.72 -0.20
CA PHE A 110 -10.47 22.06 -1.29
C PHE A 110 -11.50 21.28 -2.11
N THR A 111 -11.60 21.66 -3.37
CA THR A 111 -12.41 20.92 -4.34
C THR A 111 -11.44 20.19 -5.26
N PRO A 112 -11.42 18.83 -5.21
CA PRO A 112 -10.61 18.07 -6.15
C PRO A 112 -11.01 18.42 -7.60
N PRO A 113 -10.08 18.41 -8.54
CA PRO A 113 -10.42 18.55 -9.96
C PRO A 113 -11.47 17.50 -10.34
N ALA A 114 -12.59 17.97 -10.88
CA ALA A 114 -13.62 17.07 -11.39
C ALA A 114 -13.06 16.37 -12.64
N VAL A 115 -13.14 15.05 -12.66
CA VAL A 115 -12.90 14.28 -13.88
C VAL A 115 -14.20 14.27 -14.64
N ASP A 116 -14.20 14.76 -15.88
CA ASP A 116 -15.34 14.66 -16.77
C ASP A 116 -15.72 13.19 -16.96
N GLU A 117 -16.96 12.84 -16.59
CA GLU A 117 -17.46 11.47 -16.69
C GLU A 117 -17.49 10.97 -18.15
N ALA A 118 -17.74 11.87 -19.11
CA ALA A 118 -17.73 11.53 -20.53
C ALA A 118 -16.30 11.15 -20.98
N LEU A 119 -15.31 11.92 -20.55
CA LEU A 119 -13.90 11.60 -20.79
C LEU A 119 -13.50 10.30 -20.12
N HIS A 120 -13.92 10.07 -18.86
CA HIS A 120 -13.64 8.83 -18.13
C HIS A 120 -14.22 7.61 -18.88
N ARG A 121 -15.47 7.67 -19.33
CA ARG A 121 -16.10 6.61 -20.10
C ARG A 121 -15.34 6.35 -21.40
N LYS A 122 -15.04 7.40 -22.16
CA LYS A 122 -14.30 7.31 -23.42
C LYS A 122 -12.93 6.65 -23.24
N ILE A 123 -12.21 7.00 -22.17
CA ILE A 123 -10.94 6.35 -21.84
C ILE A 123 -11.16 4.90 -21.46
N SER A 124 -12.16 4.61 -20.62
CA SER A 124 -12.47 3.25 -20.18
C SER A 124 -12.76 2.32 -21.35
N ASP A 125 -13.56 2.77 -22.30
CA ASP A 125 -13.92 1.98 -23.50
C ASP A 125 -12.69 1.66 -24.37
N LEU A 126 -11.68 2.55 -24.36
CA LEU A 126 -10.44 2.35 -25.12
C LEU A 126 -9.45 1.38 -24.46
N VAL A 127 -9.40 1.34 -23.11
CA VAL A 127 -8.30 0.65 -22.42
C VAL A 127 -8.72 -0.59 -21.62
N LYS A 128 -9.98 -0.69 -21.19
CA LYS A 128 -10.42 -1.69 -20.22
C LYS A 128 -10.20 -3.13 -20.72
N GLU A 129 -10.64 -3.43 -21.92
CA GLU A 129 -10.49 -4.77 -22.52
C GLU A 129 -9.02 -5.12 -22.72
N GLY A 130 -8.24 -4.20 -23.29
CA GLY A 130 -6.80 -4.39 -23.48
C GLY A 130 -6.03 -4.63 -22.19
N PHE A 131 -6.41 -3.97 -21.08
CA PHE A 131 -5.84 -4.24 -19.76
C PHE A 131 -6.24 -5.62 -19.22
N GLN A 132 -7.49 -6.03 -19.39
CA GLN A 132 -7.94 -7.37 -18.99
C GLN A 132 -7.19 -8.47 -19.74
N GLU A 133 -6.99 -8.32 -21.06
CA GLU A 133 -6.18 -9.23 -21.86
C GLU A 133 -4.72 -9.26 -21.39
N ALA A 134 -4.12 -8.07 -21.21
CA ALA A 134 -2.73 -7.94 -20.79
C ALA A 134 -2.47 -8.63 -19.44
N TYR A 135 -3.36 -8.48 -18.47
CA TYR A 135 -3.20 -9.10 -17.14
C TYR A 135 -3.31 -10.61 -17.13
N ARG A 136 -3.84 -11.23 -18.21
CA ARG A 136 -3.88 -12.69 -18.38
C ARG A 136 -2.61 -13.26 -18.98
N ILE A 137 -1.71 -12.42 -19.49
CA ILE A 137 -0.41 -12.85 -20.01
C ILE A 137 0.48 -13.27 -18.82
N PRO A 138 0.94 -14.53 -18.75
CA PRO A 138 1.76 -15.03 -17.64
C PRO A 138 3.13 -14.36 -17.60
N GLU A 139 3.78 -14.21 -18.75
CA GLU A 139 5.12 -13.68 -18.90
C GLU A 139 5.17 -12.19 -18.57
N LYS A 140 6.08 -11.82 -17.69
CA LYS A 140 6.14 -10.46 -17.14
C LYS A 140 6.48 -9.42 -18.22
N LEU A 141 7.45 -9.70 -19.07
CA LEU A 141 7.89 -8.74 -20.09
C LEU A 141 6.83 -8.51 -21.14
N ASP A 142 6.18 -9.57 -21.62
CA ASP A 142 5.13 -9.50 -22.62
C ASP A 142 3.89 -8.77 -22.07
N ARG A 143 3.53 -9.07 -20.81
CA ARG A 143 2.46 -8.36 -20.10
C ARG A 143 2.73 -6.85 -20.02
N TYR A 144 3.95 -6.45 -19.62
CA TYR A 144 4.30 -5.04 -19.56
C TYR A 144 4.35 -4.37 -20.93
N ALA A 145 4.81 -5.08 -21.95
CA ALA A 145 4.78 -4.58 -23.32
C ALA A 145 3.33 -4.32 -23.77
N ARG A 146 2.43 -5.26 -23.53
CA ARG A 146 1.02 -5.12 -23.87
C ARG A 146 0.33 -3.99 -23.09
N LEU A 147 0.58 -3.87 -21.77
CA LEU A 147 0.06 -2.77 -20.97
C LEU A 147 0.52 -1.40 -21.49
N ARG A 148 1.77 -1.31 -21.90
CA ARG A 148 2.34 -0.08 -22.48
C ARG A 148 1.68 0.27 -23.80
N GLU A 149 1.55 -0.69 -24.69
CA GLU A 149 0.90 -0.51 -26.00
C GLU A 149 -0.53 0.03 -25.83
N VAL A 150 -1.32 -0.54 -24.93
CA VAL A 150 -2.69 -0.09 -24.65
C VAL A 150 -2.71 1.35 -24.18
N ARG A 151 -1.80 1.73 -23.26
CA ARG A 151 -1.69 3.10 -22.74
C ARG A 151 -1.28 4.09 -23.82
N GLU A 152 -0.23 3.79 -24.56
CA GLU A 152 0.30 4.67 -25.62
C GLU A 152 -0.75 4.93 -26.69
N LYS A 153 -1.42 3.88 -27.17
CA LYS A 153 -2.51 4.01 -28.16
C LYS A 153 -3.67 4.89 -27.66
N ALA A 154 -4.04 4.75 -26.39
CA ALA A 154 -5.10 5.59 -25.82
C ALA A 154 -4.68 7.05 -25.71
N VAL A 155 -3.44 7.31 -25.26
CA VAL A 155 -2.89 8.66 -25.19
C VAL A 155 -2.79 9.30 -26.58
N GLU A 156 -2.24 8.59 -27.57
CA GLU A 156 -2.18 9.07 -28.96
C GLU A 156 -3.55 9.42 -29.50
N THR A 157 -4.55 8.57 -29.28
CA THR A 157 -5.91 8.78 -29.78
C THR A 157 -6.59 9.99 -29.15
N LEU A 158 -6.39 10.20 -27.85
CA LEU A 158 -7.12 11.21 -27.09
C LEU A 158 -6.41 12.58 -27.02
N CYS A 159 -5.08 12.58 -27.15
CA CYS A 159 -4.28 13.79 -27.06
C CYS A 159 -3.80 14.32 -28.43
N LYS A 160 -4.27 13.70 -29.53
CA LYS A 160 -3.87 14.09 -30.90
C LYS A 160 -4.17 15.55 -31.19
N ASP A 161 -5.36 16.00 -30.83
CA ASP A 161 -5.84 17.36 -31.10
C ASP A 161 -5.52 18.35 -29.98
N ASP A 162 -5.32 17.84 -28.75
CA ASP A 162 -4.97 18.65 -27.58
C ASP A 162 -3.94 17.92 -26.68
N PRO A 163 -2.65 18.16 -26.89
CA PRO A 163 -1.60 17.56 -26.06
C PRO A 163 -1.63 17.97 -24.57
N SER A 164 -2.32 19.05 -24.21
CA SER A 164 -2.41 19.50 -22.81
C SER A 164 -3.25 18.57 -21.96
N LEU A 165 -4.10 17.74 -22.56
CA LEU A 165 -4.91 16.73 -21.87
C LEU A 165 -4.10 15.53 -21.38
N LYS A 166 -2.86 15.33 -21.85
CA LYS A 166 -2.06 14.15 -21.56
C LYS A 166 -1.95 13.81 -20.07
N PRO A 167 -1.62 14.74 -19.15
CA PRO A 167 -1.52 14.43 -17.73
C PRO A 167 -2.85 13.94 -17.13
N LEU A 168 -3.97 14.52 -17.58
CA LEU A 168 -5.30 14.11 -17.12
C LEU A 168 -5.67 12.74 -17.65
N VAL A 169 -5.42 12.47 -18.93
CA VAL A 169 -5.68 11.18 -19.57
C VAL A 169 -4.85 10.08 -18.91
N GLU A 170 -3.56 10.30 -18.71
CA GLU A 170 -2.68 9.34 -18.02
C GLU A 170 -3.15 9.03 -16.59
N HIS A 171 -3.57 10.05 -15.83
CA HIS A 171 -4.12 9.88 -14.50
C HIS A 171 -5.40 9.03 -14.48
N VAL A 172 -6.30 9.26 -15.44
CA VAL A 172 -7.54 8.46 -15.55
C VAL A 172 -7.23 7.03 -15.99
N ILE A 173 -6.31 6.83 -16.94
CA ILE A 173 -5.83 5.51 -17.36
C ILE A 173 -5.28 4.73 -16.16
N GLU A 174 -4.47 5.36 -15.31
CA GLU A 174 -3.91 4.71 -14.12
C GLU A 174 -5.00 4.26 -13.12
N LYS A 175 -6.02 5.07 -12.93
CA LYS A 175 -7.17 4.68 -12.08
C LYS A 175 -7.93 3.49 -12.64
N ILE A 176 -8.19 3.49 -13.96
CA ILE A 176 -8.89 2.40 -14.64
C ILE A 176 -8.05 1.11 -14.56
N ASP A 177 -6.75 1.20 -14.83
CA ASP A 177 -5.81 0.09 -14.76
C ASP A 177 -5.83 -0.59 -13.38
N ARG A 178 -5.68 0.20 -12.31
CA ARG A 178 -5.79 -0.30 -10.92
C ARG A 178 -7.14 -0.94 -10.65
N GLY A 179 -8.22 -0.34 -11.15
CA GLY A 179 -9.58 -0.86 -10.99
C GLY A 179 -9.78 -2.19 -11.70
N VAL A 180 -9.30 -2.32 -12.94
CA VAL A 180 -9.34 -3.56 -13.72
C VAL A 180 -8.57 -4.67 -13.02
N LEU A 181 -7.32 -4.42 -12.65
CA LEU A 181 -6.49 -5.40 -11.95
C LEU A 181 -7.12 -5.87 -10.65
N ARG A 182 -7.57 -4.92 -9.81
CA ARG A 182 -8.20 -5.25 -8.53
C ARG A 182 -9.48 -6.08 -8.73
N SER A 183 -10.32 -5.69 -9.68
CA SER A 183 -11.54 -6.42 -10.00
C SER A 183 -11.24 -7.86 -10.44
N MET A 184 -10.29 -8.04 -11.35
CA MET A 184 -9.88 -9.36 -11.82
C MET A 184 -9.38 -10.25 -10.68
N ILE A 185 -8.51 -9.73 -9.81
CA ILE A 185 -8.00 -10.50 -8.67
C ILE A 185 -9.14 -10.95 -7.75
N LEU A 186 -10.09 -10.07 -7.46
CA LEU A 186 -11.20 -10.37 -6.56
C LEU A 186 -12.24 -11.33 -7.17
N THR A 187 -12.51 -11.23 -8.48
CA THR A 187 -13.53 -12.02 -9.15
C THR A 187 -13.00 -13.35 -9.68
N GLU A 188 -11.79 -13.39 -10.22
CA GLU A 188 -11.18 -14.59 -10.77
C GLU A 188 -10.38 -15.38 -9.72
N GLN A 189 -10.20 -14.82 -8.54
CA GLN A 189 -9.44 -15.40 -7.42
C GLN A 189 -8.00 -15.81 -7.81
N ARG A 190 -7.41 -15.07 -8.75
CA ARG A 190 -6.06 -15.28 -9.24
C ARG A 190 -5.25 -14.00 -9.21
N ARG A 191 -3.98 -14.14 -8.85
CA ARG A 191 -3.00 -13.03 -8.85
C ARG A 191 -2.37 -12.90 -10.23
N ILE A 192 -1.69 -11.77 -10.46
CA ILE A 192 -0.89 -11.55 -11.68
C ILE A 192 0.06 -12.73 -11.90
N GLY A 193 0.14 -13.19 -13.15
CA GLY A 193 0.91 -14.37 -13.54
C GLY A 193 0.20 -15.69 -13.26
N GLY A 194 -1.11 -15.66 -12.99
CA GLY A 194 -1.96 -16.86 -12.85
C GLY A 194 -1.83 -17.59 -11.52
N ARG A 195 -1.09 -17.06 -10.55
CA ARG A 195 -0.87 -17.68 -9.24
C ARG A 195 -2.11 -17.63 -8.35
N ALA A 196 -2.29 -18.66 -7.51
CA ALA A 196 -3.27 -18.67 -6.44
C ALA A 196 -2.92 -17.64 -5.34
N TYR A 197 -3.84 -17.36 -4.40
CA TYR A 197 -3.60 -16.38 -3.33
C TYR A 197 -2.49 -16.77 -2.38
N ASP A 198 -2.36 -18.05 -2.07
CA ASP A 198 -1.37 -18.66 -1.18
C ASP A 198 -0.12 -19.15 -1.90
N GLU A 199 -0.11 -19.09 -3.24
CA GLU A 199 1.04 -19.54 -4.03
C GLU A 199 2.19 -18.52 -3.99
N ILE A 200 3.36 -18.93 -3.54
CA ILE A 200 4.60 -18.15 -3.62
C ILE A 200 5.31 -18.40 -4.96
N ARG A 201 6.09 -17.43 -5.42
CA ARG A 201 6.92 -17.62 -6.61
C ARG A 201 7.97 -18.69 -6.34
N PRO A 202 8.34 -19.52 -7.35
CA PRO A 202 9.42 -20.46 -7.20
C PRO A 202 10.70 -19.77 -6.72
N ILE A 203 11.33 -20.33 -5.70
CA ILE A 203 12.59 -19.85 -5.15
C ILE A 203 13.64 -20.93 -5.44
N HIS A 204 14.77 -20.50 -5.99
CA HIS A 204 15.93 -21.33 -6.25
C HIS A 204 17.19 -20.61 -5.76
N CYS A 205 18.07 -21.35 -5.09
CA CYS A 205 19.31 -20.81 -4.56
C CYS A 205 20.47 -21.71 -4.97
N GLU A 206 21.54 -21.11 -5.47
CA GLU A 206 22.79 -21.76 -5.79
C GLU A 206 23.94 -21.09 -5.04
N VAL A 207 24.90 -21.85 -4.57
CA VAL A 207 26.08 -21.33 -3.86
C VAL A 207 27.36 -21.71 -4.58
N GLY A 208 28.42 -20.93 -4.38
CA GLY A 208 29.74 -21.22 -4.95
C GLY A 208 29.85 -21.02 -6.46
N LEU A 209 29.01 -20.15 -7.04
CA LEU A 209 28.98 -19.89 -8.48
C LEU A 209 30.27 -19.26 -9.01
N LEU A 210 30.83 -18.34 -8.25
CA LEU A 210 32.03 -17.59 -8.65
C LEU A 210 33.28 -18.21 -8.04
N PRO A 211 34.26 -18.66 -8.88
CA PRO A 211 35.38 -19.48 -8.39
C PRO A 211 36.48 -18.68 -7.65
N ARG A 212 36.45 -17.35 -7.72
CA ARG A 212 37.51 -16.49 -7.14
C ARG A 212 37.09 -15.69 -5.93
N THR A 213 35.82 -15.67 -5.61
CA THR A 213 35.32 -14.98 -4.41
C THR A 213 35.37 -15.94 -3.23
N HIS A 214 35.47 -15.38 -2.00
CA HIS A 214 35.45 -16.20 -0.79
C HIS A 214 34.03 -16.73 -0.45
N GLY A 215 33.02 -16.25 -1.20
CA GLY A 215 31.63 -16.74 -1.16
C GLY A 215 30.84 -16.13 -2.28
N SER A 216 29.88 -16.88 -2.83
CA SER A 216 28.90 -16.38 -3.79
C SER A 216 27.63 -17.19 -3.71
N ALA A 217 26.50 -16.51 -3.87
CA ALA A 217 25.17 -17.12 -3.93
C ALA A 217 24.35 -16.47 -5.04
N LEU A 218 23.64 -17.28 -5.81
CA LEU A 218 22.62 -16.81 -6.74
C LEU A 218 21.25 -17.13 -6.15
N PHE A 219 20.48 -16.08 -5.84
CA PHE A 219 19.10 -16.19 -5.40
C PHE A 219 18.17 -15.89 -6.57
N THR A 220 17.27 -16.79 -6.88
CA THR A 220 16.25 -16.61 -7.93
C THR A 220 14.87 -16.72 -7.32
N ARG A 221 14.00 -15.72 -7.57
CA ARG A 221 12.60 -15.75 -7.23
C ARG A 221 11.75 -15.42 -8.45
N GLY A 222 11.15 -16.45 -9.05
CA GLY A 222 10.50 -16.32 -10.36
C GLY A 222 11.51 -15.89 -11.42
N GLU A 223 11.29 -14.73 -12.03
CA GLU A 223 12.16 -14.16 -13.07
C GLU A 223 13.25 -13.20 -12.52
N THR A 224 13.24 -12.93 -11.22
CA THR A 224 14.19 -11.99 -10.59
C THR A 224 15.35 -12.75 -9.99
N GLN A 225 16.56 -12.31 -10.31
CA GLN A 225 17.80 -12.89 -9.79
C GLN A 225 18.63 -11.84 -9.05
N ALA A 226 19.30 -12.30 -8.00
CA ALA A 226 20.32 -11.54 -7.29
C ALA A 226 21.58 -12.41 -7.12
N LEU A 227 22.71 -11.92 -7.63
CA LEU A 227 24.03 -12.52 -7.40
C LEU A 227 24.68 -11.76 -6.25
N VAL A 228 24.97 -12.49 -5.19
CA VAL A 228 25.55 -11.95 -3.95
C VAL A 228 26.93 -12.53 -3.74
N THR A 229 27.89 -11.70 -3.35
CA THR A 229 29.27 -12.09 -3.01
C THR A 229 29.63 -11.55 -1.63
#